data_4488baba32a4cb95b55a2f02730236a8
#
_entry.id   4488baba32a4cb95b55a2f02730236a8
#
_cell.length_a   1.000
_cell.length_b   1.000
_cell.length_c   1.000
_cell.angle_alpha   90.00
_cell.angle_beta   90.00
_cell.angle_gamma   90.00
#
_symmetry.space_group_name_H-M   'P 1'
#
loop_
_entity.id
_entity.type
_entity.pdbx_description
1 polymer ?
#
loop_
_entity_poly.entity_id
_entity_poly.type
_entity_poly.pdbx_seq_one_letter_code
_entity_poly.pdbx_strand_id
1 'polypeptide(L)'
;GFHTINSGKLTSYNNAKFIPCTPEGCFEILKYYNIEYVGKHVVMVGGSKVVGLPMALQMLHKESTITICHKLTENIQNITRLADILIVACGVPHLVKKDWVKEGVVIIDVGINSIPDASKKRGYRLVGDVDTDDVYEKVKYITPVPGGVGPVTIAMLIKHSVENL
;
A
#
# COMPACT_ATOMS: atom_id res chain seq x y z
N GLY A 1 -11.13 0.34 12.77
CA GLY A 1 -9.69 0.46 13.03
C GLY A 1 -9.27 1.88 13.41
N PHE A 2 -10.06 2.94 13.04
CA PHE A 2 -9.62 4.34 13.19
C PHE A 2 -9.84 4.94 14.60
N HIS A 3 -10.56 4.26 15.47
CA HIS A 3 -10.75 4.72 16.83
C HIS A 3 -9.41 4.77 17.59
N THR A 4 -9.20 5.80 18.40
CA THR A 4 -7.92 6.05 19.12
C THR A 4 -7.46 4.86 19.97
N ILE A 5 -8.38 4.10 20.55
CA ILE A 5 -8.06 2.87 21.30
C ILE A 5 -7.40 1.83 20.39
N ASN A 6 -7.95 1.59 19.18
CA ASN A 6 -7.37 0.64 18.23
C ASN A 6 -6.02 1.11 17.69
N SER A 7 -5.91 2.41 17.39
CA SER A 7 -4.65 3.01 16.94
C SER A 7 -3.58 2.93 18.03
N GLY A 8 -3.93 3.21 19.29
CA GLY A 8 -3.03 3.07 20.43
C GLY A 8 -2.60 1.62 20.66
N LYS A 9 -3.52 0.66 20.56
CA LYS A 9 -3.19 -0.77 20.67
C LYS A 9 -2.26 -1.21 19.53
N LEU A 10 -2.49 -0.74 18.30
CA LEU A 10 -1.62 -1.04 17.17
C LEU A 10 -0.21 -0.50 17.41
N THR A 11 -0.07 0.72 17.92
CA THR A 11 1.23 1.32 18.24
C THR A 11 1.96 0.58 19.35
N SER A 12 1.23 0.09 20.36
CA SER A 12 1.79 -0.54 21.56
C SER A 12 2.05 -2.04 21.44
N TYR A 13 2.06 -2.62 20.24
CA TYR A 13 2.16 -4.08 20.04
C TYR A 13 1.06 -4.90 20.75
N ASN A 14 0.04 -4.26 21.25
CA ASN A 14 -1.14 -4.92 21.82
C ASN A 14 -2.08 -5.32 20.69
N ASN A 15 -2.74 -6.47 20.85
CA ASN A 15 -3.70 -6.97 19.86
C ASN A 15 -4.83 -5.94 19.66
N ALA A 16 -4.70 -5.10 18.63
CA ALA A 16 -5.79 -4.27 18.18
C ALA A 16 -6.89 -5.17 17.62
N LYS A 17 -8.10 -5.08 18.17
CA LYS A 17 -9.24 -5.88 17.69
C LYS A 17 -9.57 -5.56 16.23
N PHE A 18 -9.36 -4.30 15.84
CA PHE A 18 -9.61 -3.81 14.50
C PHE A 18 -8.41 -3.05 13.96
N ILE A 19 -7.83 -3.57 12.92
CA ILE A 19 -6.85 -2.87 12.08
C ILE A 19 -7.64 -2.14 10.97
N PRO A 20 -7.20 -0.99 10.46
CA PRO A 20 -7.80 -0.40 9.26
C PRO A 20 -7.80 -1.37 8.08
N CYS A 21 -8.95 -1.50 7.40
CA CYS A 21 -9.18 -2.57 6.41
C CYS A 21 -8.20 -2.54 5.23
N THR A 22 -7.78 -1.35 4.76
CA THR A 22 -6.85 -1.25 3.64
C THR A 22 -5.45 -1.75 3.98
N PRO A 23 -4.82 -1.33 5.09
CA PRO A 23 -3.57 -1.92 5.57
C PRO A 23 -3.64 -3.44 5.78
N GLU A 24 -4.70 -3.93 6.41
CA GLU A 24 -4.90 -5.37 6.59
C GLU A 24 -5.03 -6.09 5.26
N GLY A 25 -5.79 -5.52 4.31
CA GLY A 25 -5.93 -6.07 2.96
C GLY A 25 -4.60 -6.11 2.19
N CYS A 26 -3.78 -5.08 2.29
CA CYS A 26 -2.43 -5.10 1.71
C CYS A 26 -1.57 -6.22 2.30
N PHE A 27 -1.65 -6.41 3.60
CA PHE A 27 -0.92 -7.47 4.28
C PHE A 27 -1.42 -8.88 3.87
N GLU A 28 -2.74 -9.07 3.75
CA GLU A 28 -3.32 -10.34 3.28
C GLU A 28 -2.93 -10.64 1.81
N ILE A 29 -2.78 -9.62 0.96
CA ILE A 29 -2.24 -9.80 -0.40
C ILE A 29 -0.81 -10.36 -0.34
N LEU A 30 0.08 -9.77 0.48
CA LEU A 30 1.45 -10.27 0.64
C LEU A 30 1.47 -11.74 1.09
N LYS A 31 0.63 -12.09 2.07
CA LYS A 31 0.50 -13.46 2.57
C LYS A 31 -0.02 -14.42 1.50
N TYR A 32 -1.09 -14.05 0.82
CA TYR A 32 -1.72 -14.90 -0.19
C TYR A 32 -0.75 -15.29 -1.32
N TYR A 33 0.09 -14.35 -1.74
CA TYR A 33 1.10 -14.60 -2.78
C TYR A 33 2.44 -15.11 -2.23
N ASN A 34 2.51 -15.46 -0.92
CA ASN A 34 3.72 -15.93 -0.26
C ASN A 34 4.93 -15.00 -0.47
N ILE A 35 4.68 -13.69 -0.41
CA ILE A 35 5.72 -12.68 -0.53
C ILE A 35 6.41 -12.55 0.81
N GLU A 36 7.70 -12.85 0.84
CA GLU A 36 8.52 -12.74 2.03
C GLU A 36 8.71 -11.26 2.40
N TYR A 37 8.40 -10.92 3.64
CA TYR A 37 8.50 -9.54 4.18
C TYR A 37 9.38 -9.47 5.43
N VAL A 38 9.64 -10.60 6.13
CA VAL A 38 10.51 -10.65 7.31
C VAL A 38 11.93 -10.24 6.92
N GLY A 39 12.50 -9.27 7.65
CA GLY A 39 13.84 -8.73 7.36
C GLY A 39 13.95 -7.91 6.07
N LYS A 40 12.86 -7.75 5.29
CA LYS A 40 12.88 -6.95 4.05
C LYS A 40 12.74 -5.47 4.34
N HIS A 41 13.31 -4.66 3.45
CA HIS A 41 13.13 -3.21 3.49
C HIS A 41 11.84 -2.83 2.79
N VAL A 42 10.87 -2.37 3.56
CA VAL A 42 9.58 -1.89 3.09
C VAL A 42 9.59 -0.37 3.09
N VAL A 43 9.30 0.24 1.95
CA VAL A 43 9.13 1.70 1.83
C VAL A 43 7.65 2.01 1.63
N MET A 44 7.10 2.83 2.52
CA MET A 44 5.73 3.32 2.47
C MET A 44 5.73 4.76 1.94
N VAL A 45 5.16 4.98 0.76
CA VAL A 45 4.95 6.32 0.19
C VAL A 45 3.54 6.80 0.53
N GLY A 46 3.46 7.74 1.45
CA GLY A 46 2.22 8.26 2.03
C GLY A 46 2.10 7.95 3.52
N GLY A 47 2.11 8.99 4.36
CA GLY A 47 2.08 8.88 5.83
C GLY A 47 0.70 9.12 6.45
N SER A 48 -0.40 8.80 5.74
CA SER A 48 -1.74 9.07 6.25
C SER A 48 -2.09 8.21 7.46
N LYS A 49 -2.94 8.75 8.35
CA LYS A 49 -3.48 8.01 9.50
C LYS A 49 -4.38 6.83 9.10
N VAL A 50 -4.87 6.84 7.86
CA VAL A 50 -5.85 5.87 7.35
C VAL A 50 -5.16 4.65 6.75
N VAL A 51 -4.06 4.85 6.05
CA VAL A 51 -3.33 3.79 5.32
C VAL A 51 -1.87 3.74 5.74
N GLY A 52 -1.12 4.82 5.51
CA GLY A 52 0.35 4.79 5.60
C GLY A 52 0.87 4.41 6.97
N LEU A 53 0.48 5.13 8.01
CA LEU A 53 0.95 4.87 9.36
C LEU A 53 0.53 3.47 9.87
N PRO A 54 -0.76 3.05 9.79
CA PRO A 54 -1.13 1.71 10.25
C PRO A 54 -0.50 0.59 9.42
N MET A 55 -0.25 0.79 8.12
CA MET A 55 0.48 -0.18 7.30
C MET A 55 1.93 -0.32 7.74
N ALA A 56 2.61 0.80 7.96
CA ALA A 56 3.98 0.82 8.44
C ALA A 56 4.12 0.12 9.80
N LEU A 57 3.20 0.38 10.74
CA LEU A 57 3.18 -0.30 12.04
C LEU A 57 2.98 -1.81 11.89
N GLN A 58 2.06 -2.25 11.01
CA GLN A 58 1.87 -3.68 10.75
C GLN A 58 3.15 -4.34 10.23
N MET A 59 3.82 -3.72 9.24
CA MET A 59 5.05 -4.27 8.67
C MET A 59 6.18 -4.31 9.71
N LEU A 60 6.29 -3.28 10.54
CA LEU A 60 7.26 -3.25 11.65
C LEU A 60 6.99 -4.39 12.64
N HIS A 61 5.73 -4.63 13.04
CA HIS A 61 5.34 -5.73 13.92
C HIS A 61 5.59 -7.12 13.31
N LYS A 62 5.78 -7.18 12.01
CA LYS A 62 6.10 -8.40 11.26
C LYS A 62 7.58 -8.49 10.89
N GLU A 63 8.42 -7.77 11.64
CA GLU A 63 9.88 -7.83 11.55
C GLU A 63 10.44 -7.36 10.19
N SER A 64 9.71 -6.46 9.50
CA SER A 64 10.24 -5.73 8.34
C SER A 64 10.98 -4.47 8.80
N THR A 65 11.99 -4.05 8.04
CA THR A 65 12.55 -2.69 8.16
C THR A 65 11.65 -1.72 7.41
N ILE A 66 11.20 -0.63 8.05
CA ILE A 66 10.23 0.29 7.44
C ILE A 66 10.78 1.71 7.30
N THR A 67 10.57 2.29 6.13
CA THR A 67 10.78 3.72 5.88
C THR A 67 9.47 4.34 5.42
N ILE A 68 9.06 5.46 6.02
CA ILE A 68 7.87 6.22 5.62
C ILE A 68 8.30 7.48 4.90
N CYS A 69 7.81 7.67 3.69
CA CYS A 69 7.99 8.87 2.89
C CYS A 69 6.69 9.65 2.76
N HIS A 70 6.80 10.96 2.62
CA HIS A 70 5.67 11.87 2.40
C HIS A 70 6.05 12.98 1.42
N LYS A 71 5.11 13.86 1.09
CA LYS A 71 5.28 14.91 0.06
C LYS A 71 6.45 15.88 0.29
N LEU A 72 6.98 15.96 1.51
CA LEU A 72 8.14 16.82 1.86
C LEU A 72 9.42 16.00 2.03
N THR A 73 9.41 14.70 1.72
CA THR A 73 10.61 13.86 1.78
C THR A 73 11.54 14.22 0.64
N GLU A 74 12.74 14.69 0.97
CA GLU A 74 13.76 15.00 -0.02
C GLU A 74 14.34 13.73 -0.64
N ASN A 75 14.68 13.82 -1.93
CA ASN A 75 15.30 12.72 -2.70
C ASN A 75 14.56 11.39 -2.57
N ILE A 76 13.23 11.42 -2.58
CA ILE A 76 12.35 10.28 -2.36
C ILE A 76 12.68 9.10 -3.29
N GLN A 77 13.08 9.35 -4.56
CA GLN A 77 13.47 8.31 -5.50
C GLN A 77 14.66 7.48 -5.00
N ASN A 78 15.62 8.09 -4.33
CA ASN A 78 16.76 7.38 -3.77
C ASN A 78 16.34 6.44 -2.63
N ILE A 79 15.31 6.81 -1.88
CA ILE A 79 14.76 5.99 -0.81
C ILE A 79 13.94 4.83 -1.39
N THR A 80 13.05 5.12 -2.34
CA THR A 80 12.18 4.10 -2.94
C THR A 80 12.96 3.04 -3.73
N ARG A 81 14.10 3.39 -4.34
CA ARG A 81 15.01 2.42 -4.98
C ARG A 81 15.59 1.38 -4.04
N LEU A 82 15.60 1.62 -2.74
CA LEU A 82 16.10 0.66 -1.76
C LEU A 82 15.05 -0.38 -1.36
N ALA A 83 13.77 -0.15 -1.73
CA ALA A 83 12.66 -0.99 -1.30
C ALA A 83 12.73 -2.40 -1.91
N ASP A 84 12.59 -3.43 -1.08
CA ASP A 84 12.23 -4.78 -1.50
C ASP A 84 10.73 -4.85 -1.76
N ILE A 85 9.95 -4.16 -0.92
CA ILE A 85 8.51 -3.98 -1.06
C ILE A 85 8.21 -2.48 -1.01
N LEU A 86 7.56 -1.97 -2.04
CA LEU A 86 7.12 -0.58 -2.14
C LEU A 86 5.61 -0.51 -2.02
N ILE A 87 5.11 0.21 -1.02
CA ILE A 87 3.67 0.42 -0.80
C ILE A 87 3.37 1.88 -1.07
N VAL A 88 2.48 2.16 -2.03
CA VAL A 88 2.21 3.52 -2.49
C VAL A 88 0.76 3.89 -2.20
N ALA A 89 0.55 4.94 -1.41
CA ALA A 89 -0.77 5.46 -1.01
C ALA A 89 -0.70 6.98 -0.81
N CYS A 90 -0.36 7.71 -1.87
CA CYS A 90 -0.17 9.16 -1.83
C CYS A 90 -1.24 9.95 -2.59
N GLY A 91 -2.07 9.29 -3.42
CA GLY A 91 -3.17 9.92 -4.16
C GLY A 91 -2.69 10.82 -5.30
N VAL A 92 -1.55 10.50 -5.91
CA VAL A 92 -1.00 11.22 -7.06
C VAL A 92 -0.84 10.25 -8.23
N PRO A 93 -1.65 10.40 -9.30
CA PRO A 93 -1.64 9.47 -10.41
C PRO A 93 -0.26 9.37 -11.08
N HIS A 94 0.21 8.14 -11.30
CA HIS A 94 1.45 7.82 -12.01
C HIS A 94 2.71 8.53 -11.46
N LEU A 95 2.74 8.78 -10.15
CA LEU A 95 3.88 9.42 -9.47
C LEU A 95 5.13 8.55 -9.54
N VAL A 96 4.96 7.25 -9.22
CA VAL A 96 6.08 6.31 -9.18
C VAL A 96 6.34 5.76 -10.58
N LYS A 97 7.56 5.93 -11.05
CA LYS A 97 8.05 5.52 -12.37
C LYS A 97 9.22 4.54 -12.25
N LYS A 98 9.67 4.00 -13.38
CA LYS A 98 10.76 3.01 -13.43
C LYS A 98 12.07 3.46 -12.79
N ASP A 99 12.34 4.75 -12.78
CA ASP A 99 13.53 5.32 -12.15
C ASP A 99 13.40 5.44 -10.61
N TRP A 100 12.22 5.19 -10.05
CA TRP A 100 11.96 5.16 -8.61
C TRP A 100 12.17 3.78 -7.99
N VAL A 101 12.33 2.75 -8.79
CA VAL A 101 12.31 1.36 -8.30
C VAL A 101 13.53 0.58 -8.75
N LYS A 102 13.94 -0.41 -7.94
CA LYS A 102 14.98 -1.37 -8.31
C LYS A 102 14.38 -2.58 -9.03
N GLU A 103 15.25 -3.37 -9.67
CA GLU A 103 14.88 -4.66 -10.24
C GLU A 103 14.34 -5.62 -9.18
N GLY A 104 13.27 -6.35 -9.54
CA GLY A 104 12.68 -7.38 -8.70
C GLY A 104 11.84 -6.86 -7.53
N VAL A 105 11.54 -5.56 -7.47
CA VAL A 105 10.70 -4.97 -6.42
C VAL A 105 9.28 -5.54 -6.45
N VAL A 106 8.67 -5.69 -5.27
CA VAL A 106 7.23 -5.94 -5.12
C VAL A 106 6.52 -4.63 -4.85
N ILE A 107 5.45 -4.33 -5.60
CA ILE A 107 4.69 -3.08 -5.45
C ILE A 107 3.25 -3.38 -5.04
N ILE A 108 2.81 -2.73 -3.95
CA ILE A 108 1.41 -2.64 -3.56
C ILE A 108 0.94 -1.21 -3.84
N ASP A 109 0.22 -1.03 -4.93
CA ASP A 109 -0.38 0.27 -5.30
C ASP A 109 -1.78 0.38 -4.69
N VAL A 110 -1.92 1.25 -3.70
CA VAL A 110 -3.18 1.53 -3.00
C VAL A 110 -3.92 2.70 -3.64
N GLY A 111 -3.23 3.46 -4.51
CA GLY A 111 -3.78 4.63 -5.17
C GLY A 111 -5.01 4.30 -6.03
N ILE A 112 -6.03 5.13 -5.95
CA ILE A 112 -7.19 5.11 -6.87
C ILE A 112 -7.47 6.54 -7.29
N ASN A 113 -7.05 6.89 -8.49
CA ASN A 113 -7.17 8.23 -9.05
C ASN A 113 -8.03 8.19 -10.31
N SER A 114 -8.87 9.22 -10.49
CA SER A 114 -9.63 9.41 -11.74
C SER A 114 -8.88 10.35 -12.65
N ILE A 115 -8.54 9.90 -13.86
CA ILE A 115 -7.99 10.76 -14.90
C ILE A 115 -8.93 10.84 -16.08
N PRO A 116 -9.04 12.00 -16.78
CA PRO A 116 -9.91 12.16 -17.94
C PRO A 116 -9.60 11.12 -19.03
N ASP A 117 -10.64 10.52 -19.60
CA ASP A 117 -10.52 9.56 -20.70
C ASP A 117 -11.80 9.61 -21.56
N ALA A 118 -11.73 10.31 -22.67
CA ALA A 118 -12.86 10.48 -23.59
C ALA A 118 -13.29 9.17 -24.27
N SER A 119 -12.44 8.12 -24.29
CA SER A 119 -12.78 6.80 -24.81
C SER A 119 -13.73 6.01 -23.92
N LYS A 120 -13.85 6.40 -22.66
CA LYS A 120 -14.69 5.72 -21.68
C LYS A 120 -16.07 6.38 -21.58
N LYS A 121 -17.12 5.58 -21.52
CA LYS A 121 -18.51 6.05 -21.36
C LYS A 121 -18.70 6.98 -20.15
N ARG A 122 -17.86 6.82 -19.10
CA ARG A 122 -17.89 7.67 -17.89
C ARG A 122 -17.02 8.93 -18.01
N GLY A 123 -16.32 9.15 -19.13
CA GLY A 123 -15.41 10.27 -19.34
C GLY A 123 -14.10 10.23 -18.56
N TYR A 124 -13.84 9.15 -17.79
CA TYR A 124 -12.62 8.98 -17.03
C TYR A 124 -12.22 7.49 -16.92
N ARG A 125 -10.97 7.24 -16.61
CA ARG A 125 -10.45 5.94 -16.17
C ARG A 125 -9.82 6.03 -14.80
N LEU A 126 -9.79 4.90 -14.09
CA LEU A 126 -9.10 4.76 -12.81
C LEU A 126 -7.68 4.31 -13.04
N VAL A 127 -6.74 4.94 -12.34
CA VAL A 127 -5.32 4.61 -12.34
C VAL A 127 -4.77 4.64 -10.93
N GLY A 128 -3.64 3.95 -10.72
CA GLY A 128 -2.91 3.96 -9.47
C GLY A 128 -2.01 5.19 -9.28
N ASP A 129 -1.28 5.17 -8.17
CA ASP A 129 -0.20 6.10 -7.90
C ASP A 129 1.09 5.69 -8.63
N VAL A 130 1.15 4.45 -9.12
CA VAL A 130 2.28 3.89 -9.87
C VAL A 130 1.95 3.87 -11.37
N ASP A 131 2.91 4.27 -12.18
CA ASP A 131 2.84 4.11 -13.63
C ASP A 131 3.17 2.64 -13.98
N THR A 132 2.12 1.81 -13.98
CA THR A 132 2.26 0.35 -14.15
C THR A 132 2.97 -0.03 -15.44
N ASP A 133 2.65 0.68 -16.55
CA ASP A 133 3.24 0.38 -17.85
C ASP A 133 4.76 0.68 -17.86
N ASP A 134 5.16 1.76 -17.19
CA ASP A 134 6.57 2.19 -17.13
C ASP A 134 7.42 1.28 -16.21
N VAL A 135 6.85 0.77 -15.10
CA VAL A 135 7.60 -0.07 -14.14
C VAL A 135 7.57 -1.56 -14.48
N TYR A 136 6.70 -2.00 -15.40
CA TYR A 136 6.34 -3.40 -15.61
C TYR A 136 7.54 -4.35 -15.79
N GLU A 137 8.55 -3.94 -16.52
CA GLU A 137 9.74 -4.74 -16.78
C GLU A 137 10.64 -4.95 -15.55
N LYS A 138 10.52 -4.07 -14.54
CA LYS A 138 11.37 -4.10 -13.34
C LYS A 138 10.74 -4.82 -12.15
N VAL A 139 9.41 -4.91 -12.12
CA VAL A 139 8.71 -5.42 -10.95
C VAL A 139 8.63 -6.95 -10.96
N LYS A 140 8.79 -7.55 -9.79
CA LYS A 140 8.48 -8.98 -9.60
C LYS A 140 6.97 -9.20 -9.51
N TYR A 141 6.28 -8.32 -8.78
CA TYR A 141 4.83 -8.31 -8.62
C TYR A 141 4.35 -6.88 -8.46
N ILE A 142 3.17 -6.58 -8.99
CA ILE A 142 2.46 -5.33 -8.79
C ILE A 142 0.96 -5.58 -8.71
N THR A 143 0.28 -4.92 -7.76
CA THR A 143 -1.18 -4.97 -7.70
C THR A 143 -1.79 -4.11 -8.81
N PRO A 144 -2.79 -4.61 -9.55
CA PRO A 144 -3.47 -3.81 -10.57
C PRO A 144 -4.35 -2.71 -9.95
N VAL A 145 -4.52 -1.61 -10.68
CA VAL A 145 -5.51 -0.57 -10.36
C VAL A 145 -6.32 -0.26 -11.62
N PRO A 146 -7.64 -0.45 -11.58
CA PRO A 146 -8.45 -1.03 -10.51
C PRO A 146 -8.34 -2.56 -10.39
N GLY A 147 -8.86 -3.12 -9.29
CA GLY A 147 -9.03 -4.58 -9.13
C GLY A 147 -8.02 -5.25 -8.18
N GLY A 148 -7.03 -4.52 -7.66
CA GLY A 148 -6.07 -5.01 -6.69
C GLY A 148 -6.53 -4.81 -5.24
N VAL A 149 -5.99 -3.81 -4.57
CA VAL A 149 -6.22 -3.55 -3.13
C VAL A 149 -7.67 -3.24 -2.78
N GLY A 150 -8.40 -2.54 -3.64
CA GLY A 150 -9.79 -2.13 -3.38
C GLY A 150 -10.73 -3.29 -3.00
N PRO A 151 -10.89 -4.31 -3.83
CA PRO A 151 -11.74 -5.48 -3.51
C PRO A 151 -11.33 -6.19 -2.23
N VAL A 152 -10.02 -6.31 -1.95
CA VAL A 152 -9.53 -6.95 -0.71
C VAL A 152 -9.85 -6.09 0.52
N THR A 153 -9.76 -4.76 0.41
CA THR A 153 -10.22 -3.84 1.46
C THR A 153 -11.69 -4.08 1.84
N ILE A 154 -12.56 -4.29 0.84
CA ILE A 154 -13.98 -4.60 1.07
C ILE A 154 -14.13 -5.96 1.75
N ALA A 155 -13.37 -6.96 1.34
CA ALA A 155 -13.37 -8.27 1.98
C ALA A 155 -12.96 -8.18 3.47
N MET A 156 -11.96 -7.37 3.81
CA MET A 156 -11.57 -7.13 5.20
C MET A 156 -12.67 -6.43 6.00
N LEU A 157 -13.39 -5.48 5.41
CA LEU A 157 -14.52 -4.84 6.05
C LEU A 157 -15.63 -5.84 6.37
N ILE A 158 -15.97 -6.73 5.44
CA ILE A 158 -16.97 -7.79 5.65
C ILE A 158 -16.50 -8.75 6.75
N LYS A 159 -15.25 -9.20 6.69
CA LYS A 159 -14.64 -10.05 7.72
C LYS A 159 -14.81 -9.44 9.12
N HIS A 160 -14.39 -8.18 9.29
CA HIS A 160 -14.54 -7.48 10.57
C HIS A 160 -15.98 -7.32 11.03
N SER A 161 -16.93 -7.17 10.10
CA SER A 161 -18.36 -7.06 10.44
C SER A 161 -18.91 -8.38 10.98
N VAL A 162 -18.48 -9.51 10.40
CA VAL A 162 -18.91 -10.85 10.84
C VAL A 162 -18.26 -11.25 12.16
N GLU A 163 -16.98 -10.97 12.35
CA GLU A 163 -16.24 -11.29 13.59
C GLU A 163 -16.72 -10.49 14.82
N ASN A 164 -17.63 -9.54 14.63
CA ASN A 164 -18.21 -8.71 15.69
C ASN A 164 -19.68 -9.01 16.00
N LEU A 165 -20.25 -9.98 15.33
CA LEU A 165 -21.56 -10.52 15.67
C LEU A 165 -21.43 -11.58 16.76
#